data_010e5a83d61898f3fe3d619865f465b6
#
_entry.id   010e5a83d61898f3fe3d619865f465b6
#
_cell.length_a   1.000
_cell.length_b   1.000
_cell.length_c   1.000
_cell.angle_alpha   90.00
_cell.angle_beta   90.00
_cell.angle_gamma   90.00
#
_symmetry.space_group_name_H-M   'P 1'
#
loop_
_entity.id
_entity.type
_entity.pdbx_description
1 polymer ?
#
loop_
_entity_poly.entity_id
_entity_poly.type
_entity_poly.pdbx_seq_one_letter_code
_entity_poly.pdbx_strand_id
1 'polypeptide(L)'
;SDQVKILSGVFEGVTTGTSIGLLIENEDQKSKDYSAIKDLFRPAHADYTYQQKYGVRDYRGGGRSSARETAMRVAAGAIAKKYLMVNHGIKIRGYLAQMGTIHVRDFDWDFVDQNPFFCPDAACVDDMAALIDQLRRDGDSVGARINIVAEGVMPGLGEPVFSRLDADIAGAMMSINAVKGVEVGDGFEVVEQRGSEHRDEIFPEGFGSNHAGGVLGGISSGQDILVSIALKPTSSITQAAKTITTSGEATEVVTRVVMTHVLVSEQRPLLKPCWPLF
;
A
#
# COMPACT_ATOMS: atom_id res chain seq x y z
N SER A 1 18.13 4.82 -8.65
CA SER A 1 18.77 4.90 -7.38
C SER A 1 18.37 3.79 -6.41
N ASP A 2 17.13 3.24 -6.42
CA ASP A 2 16.75 2.10 -5.55
C ASP A 2 17.08 0.75 -6.20
N GLN A 3 18.34 0.54 -6.53
CA GLN A 3 18.78 -0.72 -7.11
C GLN A 3 18.91 -1.79 -6.04
N VAL A 4 18.21 -2.92 -6.24
CA VAL A 4 18.27 -4.07 -5.33
C VAL A 4 19.51 -4.91 -5.64
N LYS A 5 20.30 -5.19 -4.59
CA LYS A 5 21.40 -6.16 -4.64
C LYS A 5 20.90 -7.48 -4.03
N ILE A 6 21.07 -8.59 -4.76
CA ILE A 6 20.81 -9.94 -4.22
C ILE A 6 22.10 -10.44 -3.60
N LEU A 7 22.07 -10.74 -2.30
CA LEU A 7 23.25 -11.13 -1.53
C LEU A 7 23.39 -12.65 -1.36
N SER A 8 22.27 -13.39 -1.44
CA SER A 8 22.23 -14.85 -1.25
C SER A 8 20.98 -15.46 -1.85
N GLY A 9 20.93 -16.79 -1.91
CA GLY A 9 19.75 -17.56 -2.31
C GLY A 9 19.52 -17.67 -3.82
N VAL A 10 20.44 -17.12 -4.65
CA VAL A 10 20.39 -17.21 -6.12
C VAL A 10 21.77 -17.54 -6.66
N PHE A 11 21.84 -18.50 -7.57
CA PHE A 11 23.04 -18.87 -8.31
C PHE A 11 22.71 -19.00 -9.81
N GLU A 12 23.48 -18.34 -10.67
CA GLU A 12 23.28 -18.32 -12.13
C GLU A 12 21.83 -18.01 -12.58
N GLY A 13 21.16 -17.09 -11.85
CA GLY A 13 19.79 -16.67 -12.15
C GLY A 13 18.69 -17.62 -11.65
N VAL A 14 19.05 -18.70 -10.95
CA VAL A 14 18.12 -19.68 -10.38
C VAL A 14 18.14 -19.63 -8.86
N THR A 15 16.97 -19.73 -8.21
CA THR A 15 16.86 -19.80 -6.75
C THR A 15 17.37 -21.14 -6.25
N THR A 16 18.14 -21.12 -5.15
CA THR A 16 18.78 -22.32 -4.57
C THR A 16 17.93 -23.00 -3.49
N GLY A 17 16.74 -22.49 -3.18
CA GLY A 17 15.91 -22.98 -2.08
C GLY A 17 16.36 -22.51 -0.69
N THR A 18 17.41 -21.71 -0.62
CA THR A 18 17.87 -21.06 0.63
C THR A 18 17.31 -19.63 0.74
N SER A 19 17.50 -19.00 1.90
CA SER A 19 17.04 -17.63 2.13
C SER A 19 17.66 -16.65 1.14
N ILE A 20 16.81 -15.81 0.53
CA ILE A 20 17.22 -14.77 -0.39
C ILE A 20 17.47 -13.48 0.40
N GLY A 21 18.72 -13.08 0.48
CA GLY A 21 19.13 -11.80 1.08
C GLY A 21 19.05 -10.67 0.06
N LEU A 22 18.38 -9.57 0.42
CA LEU A 22 18.23 -8.38 -0.43
C LEU A 22 18.76 -7.15 0.28
N LEU A 23 19.43 -6.27 -0.45
CA LEU A 23 19.92 -5.00 0.04
C LEU A 23 19.57 -3.87 -0.94
N ILE A 24 19.07 -2.76 -0.40
CA ILE A 24 18.94 -1.47 -1.11
C ILE A 24 19.69 -0.44 -0.30
N GLU A 25 20.69 0.20 -0.91
CA GLU A 25 21.43 1.28 -0.26
C GLU A 25 20.57 2.55 -0.20
N ASN A 26 20.66 3.28 0.91
CA ASN A 26 19.95 4.55 1.07
C ASN A 26 20.88 5.72 0.70
N GLU A 27 21.01 5.99 -0.59
CA GLU A 27 21.93 7.01 -1.12
C GLU A 27 21.40 8.44 -0.94
N ASP A 28 20.08 8.63 -0.91
CA ASP A 28 19.42 9.95 -0.89
C ASP A 28 19.11 10.47 0.52
N GLN A 29 19.65 9.86 1.57
CA GLN A 29 19.40 10.28 2.94
C GLN A 29 20.02 11.64 3.24
N LYS A 30 19.19 12.65 3.51
CA LYS A 30 19.60 14.00 3.93
C LYS A 30 19.33 14.21 5.41
N SER A 31 20.17 13.65 6.28
CA SER A 31 20.01 13.72 7.74
C SER A 31 19.93 15.16 8.29
N LYS A 32 20.52 16.13 7.60
CA LYS A 32 20.50 17.55 7.99
C LYS A 32 19.09 18.16 7.95
N ASP A 33 18.21 17.66 7.08
CA ASP A 33 16.85 18.18 6.92
C ASP A 33 15.95 17.83 8.13
N TYR A 34 16.37 16.90 8.97
CA TYR A 34 15.64 16.42 10.14
C TYR A 34 16.10 17.02 11.47
N SER A 35 17.14 17.86 11.47
CA SER A 35 17.67 18.46 12.71
C SER A 35 16.65 19.33 13.46
N ALA A 36 15.80 20.05 12.72
CA ALA A 36 14.75 20.90 13.26
C ALA A 36 13.63 20.15 13.99
N ILE A 37 13.46 18.85 13.74
CA ILE A 37 12.42 18.02 14.33
C ILE A 37 12.97 17.03 15.38
N LYS A 38 14.24 17.16 15.73
CA LYS A 38 14.90 16.26 16.69
C LYS A 38 14.15 16.19 18.02
N ASP A 39 13.77 17.33 18.56
CA ASP A 39 13.14 17.45 19.87
C ASP A 39 11.62 17.73 19.79
N LEU A 40 10.99 17.46 18.63
CA LEU A 40 9.58 17.65 18.37
C LEU A 40 8.93 16.36 17.89
N PHE A 41 7.62 16.23 18.11
CA PHE A 41 6.82 15.14 17.54
C PHE A 41 6.01 15.67 16.34
N ARG A 42 6.14 15.07 15.18
CA ARG A 42 5.28 15.40 14.03
C ARG A 42 3.89 14.83 14.25
N PRO A 43 2.83 15.64 14.16
CA PRO A 43 1.46 15.15 14.24
C PRO A 43 1.18 14.07 13.19
N ALA A 44 0.41 13.06 13.54
CA ALA A 44 0.05 11.92 12.71
C ALA A 44 1.24 11.09 12.14
N HIS A 45 2.46 11.34 12.60
CA HIS A 45 3.65 10.53 12.33
C HIS A 45 3.94 9.58 13.49
N ALA A 46 4.75 8.54 13.26
CA ALA A 46 5.10 7.55 14.28
C ALA A 46 6.06 8.06 15.38
N ASP A 47 6.49 9.31 15.33
CA ASP A 47 7.49 9.88 16.24
C ASP A 47 7.13 9.69 17.71
N TYR A 48 5.92 10.09 18.09
CA TYR A 48 5.43 10.01 19.46
C TYR A 48 5.35 8.55 19.96
N THR A 49 4.74 7.69 19.18
CA THR A 49 4.52 6.28 19.56
C THR A 49 5.82 5.49 19.67
N TYR A 50 6.79 5.75 18.80
CA TYR A 50 8.13 5.14 18.90
C TYR A 50 8.88 5.63 20.14
N GLN A 51 8.83 6.93 20.45
CA GLN A 51 9.43 7.47 21.68
C GLN A 51 8.80 6.86 22.92
N GLN A 52 7.46 6.74 22.96
CA GLN A 52 6.76 6.15 24.12
C GLN A 52 7.06 4.66 24.30
N LYS A 53 7.14 3.92 23.18
CA LYS A 53 7.34 2.47 23.23
C LYS A 53 8.78 2.08 23.55
N TYR A 54 9.75 2.75 22.90
CA TYR A 54 11.16 2.33 22.94
C TYR A 54 12.04 3.24 23.79
N GLY A 55 11.53 4.38 24.28
CA GLY A 55 12.32 5.39 25.01
C GLY A 55 13.31 6.16 24.15
N VAL A 56 13.47 5.77 22.89
CA VAL A 56 14.40 6.37 21.95
C VAL A 56 13.82 6.36 20.53
N ARG A 57 14.18 7.39 19.76
CA ARG A 57 13.76 7.55 18.37
C ARG A 57 14.93 8.04 17.53
N ASP A 58 15.15 7.42 16.38
CA ASP A 58 16.02 7.99 15.35
C ASP A 58 15.23 9.01 14.53
N TYR A 59 15.55 10.29 14.73
CA TYR A 59 14.90 11.43 14.05
C TYR A 59 15.42 11.68 12.64
N ARG A 60 16.57 11.10 12.25
CA ARG A 60 17.30 11.41 11.01
C ARG A 60 16.62 10.95 9.72
N GLY A 61 15.46 10.36 9.81
CA GLY A 61 14.75 9.77 8.68
C GLY A 61 15.30 8.39 8.31
N GLY A 62 14.48 7.59 7.66
CA GLY A 62 14.77 6.18 7.42
C GLY A 62 14.33 5.28 8.58
N GLY A 63 14.78 4.04 8.59
CA GLY A 63 14.35 3.06 9.58
C GLY A 63 12.90 2.60 9.40
N ARG A 64 12.41 1.79 10.34
CA ARG A 64 11.11 1.11 10.24
C ARG A 64 9.88 2.01 10.42
N SER A 65 10.06 3.20 10.97
CA SER A 65 8.99 4.20 11.10
C SER A 65 8.76 5.01 9.82
N SER A 66 9.68 4.91 8.86
CA SER A 66 9.61 5.60 7.58
C SER A 66 8.90 4.74 6.53
N ALA A 67 8.17 5.40 5.62
CA ALA A 67 7.62 4.75 4.42
C ALA A 67 8.72 4.11 3.53
N ARG A 68 9.98 4.49 3.70
CA ARG A 68 11.13 3.91 3.00
C ARG A 68 11.25 2.38 3.16
N GLU A 69 10.80 1.81 4.27
CA GLU A 69 10.81 0.36 4.48
C GLU A 69 9.99 -0.41 3.43
N THR A 70 9.00 0.24 2.82
CA THR A 70 8.17 -0.38 1.76
C THR A 70 8.99 -0.75 0.52
N ALA A 71 10.12 -0.11 0.27
CA ALA A 71 11.03 -0.48 -0.82
C ALA A 71 11.49 -1.94 -0.72
N MET A 72 11.75 -2.43 0.50
CA MET A 72 12.12 -3.83 0.72
C MET A 72 10.95 -4.79 0.51
N ARG A 73 9.73 -4.37 0.85
CA ARG A 73 8.51 -5.15 0.56
C ARG A 73 8.31 -5.30 -0.94
N VAL A 74 8.52 -4.23 -1.71
CA VAL A 74 8.44 -4.26 -3.18
C VAL A 74 9.48 -5.21 -3.76
N ALA A 75 10.71 -5.16 -3.26
CA ALA A 75 11.77 -6.04 -3.73
C ALA A 75 11.45 -7.53 -3.47
N ALA A 76 11.03 -7.87 -2.25
CA ALA A 76 10.58 -9.21 -1.90
C ALA A 76 9.33 -9.61 -2.72
N GLY A 77 8.39 -8.68 -2.84
CA GLY A 77 7.18 -8.80 -3.60
C GLY A 77 7.38 -9.12 -5.07
N ALA A 78 8.39 -8.55 -5.71
CA ALA A 78 8.72 -8.85 -7.10
C ALA A 78 9.13 -10.32 -7.29
N ILE A 79 9.87 -10.89 -6.34
CA ILE A 79 10.28 -12.29 -6.37
C ILE A 79 9.08 -13.21 -6.23
N ALA A 80 8.25 -12.97 -5.20
CA ALA A 80 7.09 -13.82 -4.92
C ALA A 80 6.03 -13.71 -6.03
N LYS A 81 5.82 -12.52 -6.59
CA LYS A 81 4.95 -12.31 -7.75
C LYS A 81 5.39 -13.13 -8.97
N LYS A 82 6.71 -13.15 -9.24
CA LYS A 82 7.29 -13.98 -10.29
C LYS A 82 7.07 -15.47 -10.01
N TYR A 83 7.27 -15.90 -8.76
CA TYR A 83 7.04 -17.28 -8.35
C TYR A 83 5.58 -17.68 -8.56
N LEU A 84 4.62 -16.88 -8.10
CA LEU A 84 3.19 -17.14 -8.25
C LEU A 84 2.78 -17.21 -9.72
N MET A 85 3.28 -16.31 -10.55
CA MET A 85 2.98 -16.32 -11.98
C MET A 85 3.55 -17.56 -12.67
N VAL A 86 4.83 -17.89 -12.43
CA VAL A 86 5.52 -18.98 -13.15
C VAL A 86 5.02 -20.34 -12.72
N ASN A 87 4.75 -20.56 -11.42
CA ASN A 87 4.41 -21.88 -10.90
C ASN A 87 2.91 -22.13 -10.80
N HIS A 88 2.10 -21.05 -10.67
CA HIS A 88 0.67 -21.18 -10.41
C HIS A 88 -0.21 -20.40 -11.38
N GLY A 89 0.35 -19.60 -12.28
CA GLY A 89 -0.42 -18.77 -13.21
C GLY A 89 -1.11 -17.58 -12.55
N ILE A 90 -0.85 -17.33 -11.26
CA ILE A 90 -1.50 -16.25 -10.49
C ILE A 90 -0.88 -14.91 -10.89
N LYS A 91 -1.71 -14.00 -11.38
CA LYS A 91 -1.33 -12.66 -11.78
C LYS A 91 -1.88 -11.63 -10.78
N ILE A 92 -0.99 -10.86 -10.16
CA ILE A 92 -1.36 -9.83 -9.18
C ILE A 92 -1.12 -8.45 -9.78
N ARG A 93 -2.16 -7.61 -9.76
CA ARG A 93 -2.13 -6.24 -10.29
C ARG A 93 -2.79 -5.28 -9.31
N GLY A 94 -2.41 -4.01 -9.37
CA GLY A 94 -3.05 -2.97 -8.58
C GLY A 94 -3.21 -1.69 -9.38
N TYR A 95 -4.15 -0.86 -8.98
CA TYR A 95 -4.44 0.42 -9.61
C TYR A 95 -4.96 1.45 -8.60
N LEU A 96 -4.80 2.72 -8.92
CA LEU A 96 -5.38 3.81 -8.15
C LEU A 96 -6.87 3.91 -8.47
N ALA A 97 -7.71 3.59 -7.49
CA ALA A 97 -9.16 3.62 -7.62
C ALA A 97 -9.78 4.96 -7.21
N GLN A 98 -9.09 5.73 -6.36
CA GLN A 98 -9.57 7.03 -5.90
C GLN A 98 -8.41 7.87 -5.40
N MET A 99 -8.45 9.18 -5.70
CA MET A 99 -7.56 10.20 -5.14
C MET A 99 -8.40 11.36 -4.59
N GLY A 100 -8.41 11.54 -3.27
CA GLY A 100 -9.29 12.51 -2.63
C GLY A 100 -10.75 12.22 -2.97
N THR A 101 -11.41 13.17 -3.64
CA THR A 101 -12.81 13.06 -4.09
C THR A 101 -12.94 12.57 -5.54
N ILE A 102 -11.84 12.33 -6.23
CA ILE A 102 -11.83 11.86 -7.63
C ILE A 102 -11.90 10.34 -7.62
N HIS A 103 -12.99 9.78 -8.11
CA HIS A 103 -13.23 8.35 -8.23
C HIS A 103 -13.03 7.89 -9.66
N VAL A 104 -12.39 6.76 -9.87
CA VAL A 104 -12.34 6.04 -11.14
C VAL A 104 -13.75 5.55 -11.49
N ARG A 105 -14.14 5.72 -12.75
CA ARG A 105 -15.45 5.30 -13.27
C ARG A 105 -15.33 4.30 -14.40
N ASP A 106 -14.37 4.53 -15.30
CA ASP A 106 -14.09 3.65 -16.42
C ASP A 106 -12.81 2.86 -16.16
N PHE A 107 -12.70 1.68 -16.76
CA PHE A 107 -11.63 0.75 -16.40
C PHE A 107 -10.94 0.16 -17.63
N ASP A 108 -9.64 0.44 -17.77
CA ASP A 108 -8.76 -0.14 -18.76
C ASP A 108 -7.43 -0.56 -18.12
N TRP A 109 -7.17 -1.87 -18.03
CA TRP A 109 -5.90 -2.39 -17.52
C TRP A 109 -4.69 -1.96 -18.34
N ASP A 110 -4.83 -1.81 -19.65
CA ASP A 110 -3.70 -1.46 -20.51
C ASP A 110 -3.29 -0.01 -20.30
N PHE A 111 -4.22 0.84 -19.85
CA PHE A 111 -3.95 2.25 -19.57
C PHE A 111 -3.27 2.47 -18.21
N VAL A 112 -3.37 1.55 -17.24
CA VAL A 112 -2.82 1.71 -15.88
C VAL A 112 -1.33 2.07 -15.89
N ASP A 113 -0.52 1.40 -16.68
CA ASP A 113 0.93 1.63 -16.74
C ASP A 113 1.32 2.81 -17.67
N GLN A 114 0.37 3.44 -18.37
CA GLN A 114 0.62 4.50 -19.35
C GLN A 114 0.54 5.92 -18.77
N ASN A 115 0.12 6.07 -17.52
CA ASN A 115 0.01 7.37 -16.86
C ASN A 115 0.73 7.39 -15.50
N PRO A 116 1.09 8.58 -14.98
CA PRO A 116 1.87 8.70 -13.75
C PRO A 116 1.12 8.30 -12.48
N PHE A 117 -0.20 8.18 -12.54
CA PHE A 117 -1.06 7.88 -11.40
C PHE A 117 -1.37 6.39 -11.27
N PHE A 118 -1.05 5.56 -12.26
CA PHE A 118 -1.53 4.18 -12.34
C PHE A 118 -3.07 4.09 -12.28
N CYS A 119 -3.72 5.06 -12.86
CA CYS A 119 -5.17 5.17 -12.95
C CYS A 119 -5.66 4.41 -14.19
N PRO A 120 -6.70 3.56 -14.08
CA PRO A 120 -7.25 2.84 -15.23
C PRO A 120 -8.18 3.70 -16.09
N ASP A 121 -8.52 4.92 -15.66
CA ASP A 121 -9.48 5.82 -16.28
C ASP A 121 -8.78 7.06 -16.83
N ALA A 122 -8.74 7.17 -18.16
CA ALA A 122 -8.08 8.28 -18.83
C ALA A 122 -8.75 9.63 -18.52
N ALA A 123 -10.07 9.64 -18.29
CA ALA A 123 -10.81 10.87 -18.00
C ALA A 123 -10.45 11.49 -16.64
N CYS A 124 -9.93 10.69 -15.69
CA CYS A 124 -9.55 11.16 -14.36
C CYS A 124 -8.15 11.76 -14.30
N VAL A 125 -7.27 11.52 -15.28
CA VAL A 125 -5.83 11.84 -15.19
C VAL A 125 -5.59 13.34 -15.07
N ASP A 126 -6.27 14.15 -15.87
CA ASP A 126 -6.11 15.61 -15.84
C ASP A 126 -6.64 16.22 -14.53
N ASP A 127 -7.75 15.72 -14.01
CA ASP A 127 -8.30 16.14 -12.72
C ASP A 127 -7.37 15.76 -11.56
N MET A 128 -6.77 14.57 -11.59
CA MET A 128 -5.77 14.13 -10.61
C MET A 128 -4.52 15.01 -10.66
N ALA A 129 -4.05 15.36 -11.87
CA ALA A 129 -2.91 16.25 -12.04
C ALA A 129 -3.22 17.65 -11.49
N ALA A 130 -4.38 18.20 -11.80
CA ALA A 130 -4.83 19.49 -11.29
C ALA A 130 -4.94 19.52 -9.76
N LEU A 131 -5.49 18.44 -9.17
CA LEU A 131 -5.56 18.28 -7.72
C LEU A 131 -4.18 18.27 -7.07
N ILE A 132 -3.22 17.51 -7.62
CA ILE A 132 -1.84 17.47 -7.10
C ILE A 132 -1.17 18.83 -7.19
N ASP A 133 -1.36 19.56 -8.30
CA ASP A 133 -0.81 20.91 -8.44
C ASP A 133 -1.44 21.92 -7.48
N GLN A 134 -2.74 21.77 -7.18
CA GLN A 134 -3.40 22.58 -6.17
C GLN A 134 -2.85 22.28 -4.77
N LEU A 135 -2.78 21.01 -4.39
CA LEU A 135 -2.23 20.59 -3.08
C LEU A 135 -0.78 21.02 -2.89
N ARG A 136 0.01 21.03 -3.97
CA ARG A 136 1.39 21.51 -3.95
C ARG A 136 1.46 23.01 -3.67
N ARG A 137 0.55 23.81 -4.26
CA ARG A 137 0.46 25.26 -3.96
C ARG A 137 -0.01 25.51 -2.53
N ASP A 138 -0.92 24.71 -2.02
CA ASP A 138 -1.48 24.84 -0.68
C ASP A 138 -0.56 24.28 0.41
N GLY A 139 0.51 23.55 0.02
CA GLY A 139 1.41 22.88 0.94
C GLY A 139 0.71 21.77 1.73
N ASP A 140 -0.26 21.08 1.12
CA ASP A 140 -1.12 20.05 1.72
C ASP A 140 -0.99 18.71 0.99
N SER A 141 -1.76 17.72 1.42
CA SER A 141 -1.76 16.35 0.88
C SER A 141 -3.16 15.75 0.90
N VAL A 142 -3.34 14.65 0.17
CA VAL A 142 -4.62 13.93 0.06
C VAL A 142 -4.41 12.44 0.21
N GLY A 143 -5.44 11.73 0.67
CA GLY A 143 -5.47 10.27 0.73
C GLY A 143 -5.81 9.62 -0.61
N ALA A 144 -5.63 8.30 -0.67
CA ALA A 144 -5.91 7.52 -1.86
C ALA A 144 -6.51 6.15 -1.52
N ARG A 145 -7.29 5.59 -2.44
CA ARG A 145 -7.71 4.18 -2.44
C ARG A 145 -6.98 3.45 -3.55
N ILE A 146 -6.39 2.32 -3.21
CA ILE A 146 -5.75 1.43 -4.17
C ILE A 146 -6.52 0.11 -4.15
N ASN A 147 -6.88 -0.36 -5.33
CA ASN A 147 -7.45 -1.68 -5.51
C ASN A 147 -6.38 -2.65 -6.01
N ILE A 148 -6.42 -3.87 -5.48
CA ILE A 148 -5.52 -4.96 -5.82
C ILE A 148 -6.37 -6.15 -6.25
N VAL A 149 -5.98 -6.77 -7.37
CA VAL A 149 -6.64 -7.95 -7.93
C VAL A 149 -5.61 -9.07 -8.08
N ALA A 150 -5.95 -10.25 -7.54
CA ALA A 150 -5.20 -11.48 -7.81
C ALA A 150 -6.05 -12.40 -8.69
N GLU A 151 -5.63 -12.53 -9.96
CA GLU A 151 -6.29 -13.35 -10.98
C GLU A 151 -5.68 -14.75 -11.02
N GLY A 152 -6.49 -15.76 -11.35
CA GLY A 152 -6.03 -17.14 -11.52
C GLY A 152 -5.72 -17.87 -10.21
N VAL A 153 -6.28 -17.39 -9.10
CA VAL A 153 -6.12 -18.04 -7.79
C VAL A 153 -6.92 -19.32 -7.76
N MET A 154 -6.27 -20.44 -7.39
CA MET A 154 -6.93 -21.72 -7.24
C MET A 154 -7.88 -21.72 -6.03
N PRO A 155 -8.98 -22.47 -6.05
CA PRO A 155 -9.80 -22.66 -4.86
C PRO A 155 -9.06 -23.48 -3.81
N GLY A 156 -9.37 -23.23 -2.52
CA GLY A 156 -8.86 -24.03 -1.42
C GLY A 156 -7.67 -23.46 -0.65
N LEU A 157 -7.22 -22.23 -0.94
CA LEU A 157 -6.21 -21.54 -0.15
C LEU A 157 -6.83 -20.87 1.07
N GLY A 158 -6.18 -21.01 2.21
CA GLY A 158 -6.64 -20.50 3.51
C GLY A 158 -6.91 -21.60 4.50
N GLU A 159 -6.66 -21.32 5.79
CA GLU A 159 -6.72 -22.28 6.88
C GLU A 159 -7.59 -21.76 8.05
N PRO A 160 -8.93 -21.92 7.97
CA PRO A 160 -9.77 -21.59 9.11
C PRO A 160 -9.37 -22.45 10.34
N VAL A 161 -9.47 -21.92 11.54
CA VAL A 161 -10.09 -20.66 11.98
C VAL A 161 -9.08 -19.50 11.98
N PHE A 162 -7.81 -19.72 12.26
CA PHE A 162 -6.85 -18.68 12.60
C PHE A 162 -6.09 -18.11 11.40
N SER A 163 -5.88 -18.91 10.34
CA SER A 163 -5.19 -18.48 9.11
C SER A 163 -6.17 -18.39 7.95
N ARG A 164 -7.30 -17.74 8.17
CA ARG A 164 -8.23 -17.39 7.11
C ARG A 164 -7.53 -16.48 6.10
N LEU A 165 -7.72 -16.76 4.82
CA LEU A 165 -7.03 -16.02 3.74
C LEU A 165 -7.35 -14.52 3.76
N ASP A 166 -8.61 -14.15 3.97
CA ASP A 166 -9.05 -12.75 4.10
C ASP A 166 -8.39 -12.05 5.30
N ALA A 167 -8.27 -12.75 6.43
CA ALA A 167 -7.64 -12.20 7.63
C ALA A 167 -6.14 -11.98 7.44
N ASP A 168 -5.44 -12.96 6.86
CA ASP A 168 -4.00 -12.87 6.59
C ASP A 168 -3.69 -11.77 5.56
N ILE A 169 -4.49 -11.69 4.49
CA ILE A 169 -4.42 -10.61 3.51
C ILE A 169 -4.63 -9.25 4.19
N ALA A 170 -5.71 -9.10 4.96
CA ALA A 170 -6.01 -7.85 5.64
C ALA A 170 -4.89 -7.45 6.61
N GLY A 171 -4.33 -8.40 7.37
CA GLY A 171 -3.20 -8.18 8.26
C GLY A 171 -1.95 -7.72 7.53
N ALA A 172 -1.61 -8.36 6.41
CA ALA A 172 -0.47 -7.96 5.58
C ALA A 172 -0.66 -6.57 4.98
N MET A 173 -1.83 -6.27 4.41
CA MET A 173 -2.14 -4.96 3.83
C MET A 173 -2.15 -3.86 4.90
N MET A 174 -2.74 -4.12 6.08
CA MET A 174 -2.75 -3.17 7.20
C MET A 174 -1.34 -2.91 7.75
N SER A 175 -0.40 -3.82 7.58
CA SER A 175 1.00 -3.65 7.99
C SER A 175 1.79 -2.66 7.11
N ILE A 176 1.26 -2.29 5.95
CA ILE A 176 1.87 -1.31 5.04
C ILE A 176 1.74 0.09 5.66
N ASN A 177 2.82 0.86 5.64
CA ASN A 177 2.81 2.23 6.15
C ASN A 177 1.75 3.09 5.46
N ALA A 178 1.08 3.94 6.23
CA ALA A 178 -0.03 4.83 5.84
C ALA A 178 -1.36 4.13 5.55
N VAL A 179 -1.45 2.82 5.46
CA VAL A 179 -2.73 2.11 5.33
C VAL A 179 -3.56 2.32 6.61
N LYS A 180 -4.85 2.64 6.43
CA LYS A 180 -5.83 2.89 7.49
C LYS A 180 -7.12 2.10 7.34
N GLY A 181 -7.31 1.44 6.22
CA GLY A 181 -8.44 0.57 5.97
C GLY A 181 -8.07 -0.50 4.93
N VAL A 182 -8.68 -1.67 5.09
CA VAL A 182 -8.59 -2.78 4.15
C VAL A 182 -10.00 -3.31 3.97
N GLU A 183 -10.38 -3.54 2.73
CA GLU A 183 -11.66 -4.15 2.34
C GLU A 183 -11.39 -5.35 1.44
N VAL A 184 -12.21 -6.38 1.56
CA VAL A 184 -12.21 -7.58 0.69
C VAL A 184 -13.56 -7.64 0.00
N GLY A 185 -13.57 -7.81 -1.31
CA GLY A 185 -14.79 -7.75 -2.11
C GLY A 185 -15.47 -6.39 -2.00
N ASP A 186 -16.79 -6.37 -1.79
CA ASP A 186 -17.57 -5.15 -1.61
C ASP A 186 -17.28 -4.39 -0.31
N GLY A 187 -16.51 -5.01 0.61
CA GLY A 187 -16.02 -4.35 1.82
C GLY A 187 -17.16 -3.75 2.67
N PHE A 188 -17.09 -2.43 2.98
CA PHE A 188 -18.11 -1.77 3.78
C PHE A 188 -19.45 -1.56 3.05
N GLU A 189 -19.50 -1.65 1.73
CA GLU A 189 -20.75 -1.53 0.96
C GLU A 189 -21.74 -2.65 1.27
N VAL A 190 -21.26 -3.79 1.82
CA VAL A 190 -22.12 -4.93 2.21
C VAL A 190 -23.22 -4.55 3.22
N VAL A 191 -23.01 -3.48 4.03
CA VAL A 191 -23.99 -3.06 5.04
C VAL A 191 -25.26 -2.47 4.43
N GLU A 192 -25.20 -2.02 3.17
CA GLU A 192 -26.33 -1.47 2.42
C GLU A 192 -27.04 -2.55 1.60
N GLN A 193 -26.41 -3.72 1.41
CA GLN A 193 -26.92 -4.82 0.60
C GLN A 193 -27.86 -5.73 1.39
N ARG A 194 -28.86 -6.26 0.72
CA ARG A 194 -29.67 -7.37 1.24
C ARG A 194 -28.96 -8.70 0.98
N GLY A 195 -29.24 -9.72 1.78
CA GLY A 195 -28.64 -11.04 1.59
C GLY A 195 -28.94 -11.66 0.21
N SER A 196 -30.06 -11.32 -0.42
CA SER A 196 -30.39 -11.73 -1.78
C SER A 196 -29.55 -11.03 -2.86
N GLU A 197 -29.00 -9.84 -2.55
CA GLU A 197 -28.17 -9.05 -3.45
C GLU A 197 -26.69 -9.43 -3.28
N HIS A 198 -26.27 -9.63 -2.04
CA HIS A 198 -24.87 -9.93 -1.71
C HIS A 198 -24.43 -11.36 -2.05
N ARG A 199 -25.33 -12.31 -2.05
CA ARG A 199 -24.96 -13.71 -2.28
C ARG A 199 -24.40 -13.92 -3.69
N ASP A 200 -23.23 -14.53 -3.78
CA ASP A 200 -22.64 -14.95 -5.05
C ASP A 200 -23.27 -16.27 -5.48
N GLU A 201 -24.24 -16.21 -6.40
CA GLU A 201 -24.93 -17.42 -6.89
C GLU A 201 -23.97 -18.29 -7.70
N ILE A 202 -24.11 -19.61 -7.57
CA ILE A 202 -23.25 -20.59 -8.22
C ILE A 202 -24.03 -21.29 -9.31
N PHE A 203 -23.52 -21.23 -10.53
CA PHE A 203 -24.06 -21.87 -11.71
C PHE A 203 -23.11 -22.96 -12.21
N PRO A 204 -23.54 -23.86 -13.10
CA PRO A 204 -22.65 -24.86 -13.71
C PRO A 204 -21.41 -24.27 -14.37
N GLU A 205 -21.50 -23.03 -14.87
CA GLU A 205 -20.43 -22.29 -15.56
C GLU A 205 -19.51 -21.53 -14.59
N GLY A 206 -19.88 -21.41 -13.31
CA GLY A 206 -19.15 -20.72 -12.27
C GLY A 206 -20.02 -19.76 -11.44
N PHE A 207 -19.39 -18.82 -10.78
CA PHE A 207 -20.06 -17.81 -9.96
C PHE A 207 -20.67 -16.70 -10.82
N GLY A 208 -21.86 -16.23 -10.45
CA GLY A 208 -22.56 -15.15 -11.15
C GLY A 208 -22.11 -13.75 -10.75
N SER A 209 -21.48 -13.61 -9.58
CA SER A 209 -20.94 -12.36 -9.02
C SER A 209 -19.74 -12.67 -8.13
N ASN A 210 -19.10 -11.63 -7.61
CA ASN A 210 -17.93 -11.76 -6.72
C ASN A 210 -17.96 -10.71 -5.59
N HIS A 211 -19.10 -10.58 -4.92
CA HIS A 211 -19.28 -9.66 -3.80
C HIS A 211 -18.38 -9.99 -2.62
N ALA A 212 -18.15 -11.31 -2.39
CA ALA A 212 -17.24 -11.78 -1.34
C ALA A 212 -15.75 -11.57 -1.65
N GLY A 213 -15.41 -11.11 -2.86
CA GLY A 213 -14.03 -10.83 -3.23
C GLY A 213 -13.12 -12.05 -3.33
N GLY A 214 -13.66 -13.20 -3.77
CA GLY A 214 -12.89 -14.42 -4.03
C GLY A 214 -12.59 -15.26 -2.78
N VAL A 215 -13.12 -14.89 -1.61
CA VAL A 215 -12.88 -15.61 -0.34
C VAL A 215 -14.20 -15.92 0.36
N LEU A 216 -14.49 -17.20 0.57
CA LEU A 216 -15.67 -17.68 1.27
C LEU A 216 -15.24 -18.53 2.48
N GLY A 217 -15.74 -18.19 3.65
CA GLY A 217 -15.38 -18.89 4.88
C GLY A 217 -13.89 -18.84 5.24
N GLY A 218 -13.14 -17.87 4.69
CA GLY A 218 -11.70 -17.75 4.87
C GLY A 218 -10.86 -18.58 3.89
N ILE A 219 -11.49 -19.12 2.85
CA ILE A 219 -10.86 -19.98 1.84
C ILE A 219 -11.11 -19.39 0.45
N SER A 220 -10.11 -19.42 -0.44
CA SER A 220 -10.28 -18.95 -1.82
C SER A 220 -11.33 -19.77 -2.57
N SER A 221 -12.21 -19.08 -3.31
CA SER A 221 -13.30 -19.70 -4.08
C SER A 221 -12.88 -20.13 -5.49
N GLY A 222 -11.74 -19.69 -5.97
CA GLY A 222 -11.33 -19.82 -7.38
C GLY A 222 -11.66 -18.59 -8.24
N GLN A 223 -12.39 -17.63 -7.67
CA GLN A 223 -12.62 -16.34 -8.30
C GLN A 223 -11.42 -15.41 -8.04
N ASP A 224 -11.37 -14.29 -8.75
CA ASP A 224 -10.38 -13.26 -8.48
C ASP A 224 -10.47 -12.76 -7.04
N ILE A 225 -9.34 -12.61 -6.37
CA ILE A 225 -9.32 -11.99 -5.04
C ILE A 225 -9.27 -10.48 -5.21
N LEU A 226 -10.27 -9.81 -4.64
CA LEU A 226 -10.44 -8.36 -4.74
C LEU A 226 -10.17 -7.73 -3.37
N VAL A 227 -9.18 -6.83 -3.31
CA VAL A 227 -8.81 -6.13 -2.08
C VAL A 227 -8.67 -4.64 -2.36
N SER A 228 -9.18 -3.82 -1.44
CA SER A 228 -8.99 -2.37 -1.47
C SER A 228 -8.28 -1.92 -0.22
N ILE A 229 -7.35 -0.95 -0.36
CA ILE A 229 -6.68 -0.32 0.77
C ILE A 229 -6.87 1.19 0.75
N ALA A 230 -7.11 1.77 1.92
CA ALA A 230 -7.20 3.20 2.11
C ALA A 230 -5.89 3.73 2.69
N LEU A 231 -5.26 4.66 1.99
CA LEU A 231 -4.03 5.34 2.40
C LEU A 231 -4.37 6.71 2.96
N LYS A 232 -3.90 7.01 4.18
CA LYS A 232 -4.06 8.35 4.76
C LYS A 232 -3.20 9.37 4.02
N PRO A 233 -3.58 10.67 4.05
CA PRO A 233 -2.71 11.75 3.62
C PRO A 233 -1.36 11.71 4.35
N THR A 234 -0.28 12.16 3.69
CA THR A 234 1.00 12.32 4.40
C THR A 234 0.90 13.41 5.46
N SER A 235 1.50 13.17 6.61
CA SER A 235 1.52 14.16 7.70
C SER A 235 2.68 15.16 7.59
N SER A 236 3.62 14.92 6.67
CA SER A 236 4.77 15.81 6.44
C SER A 236 4.39 16.84 5.38
N ILE A 237 3.67 17.89 5.81
CA ILE A 237 3.20 19.01 4.97
C ILE A 237 3.83 20.32 5.43
N THR A 238 3.75 21.37 4.59
CA THR A 238 4.36 22.68 4.89
C THR A 238 3.48 23.58 5.73
N GLN A 239 2.26 23.18 6.03
CA GLN A 239 1.38 23.89 6.95
C GLN A 239 1.83 23.69 8.39
N ALA A 240 1.80 24.78 9.18
CA ALA A 240 2.12 24.73 10.61
C ALA A 240 1.11 23.88 11.38
N ALA A 241 1.58 23.03 12.27
CA ALA A 241 0.72 22.23 13.13
C ALA A 241 1.15 22.34 14.60
N LYS A 242 0.18 22.37 15.49
CA LYS A 242 0.42 22.32 16.94
C LYS A 242 0.97 20.95 17.34
N THR A 243 1.97 20.95 18.20
CA THR A 243 2.60 19.75 18.72
C THR A 243 3.21 20.00 20.10
N ILE A 244 3.94 19.03 20.61
CA ILE A 244 4.74 19.13 21.83
C ILE A 244 6.20 18.76 21.57
N THR A 245 7.08 19.30 22.40
CA THR A 245 8.47 18.87 22.49
C THR A 245 8.59 17.49 23.15
N THR A 246 9.77 16.91 23.10
CA THR A 246 10.10 15.67 23.87
C THR A 246 10.01 15.87 25.39
N SER A 247 10.10 17.12 25.88
CA SER A 247 9.88 17.50 27.29
C SER A 247 8.41 17.76 27.62
N GLY A 248 7.50 17.72 26.65
CA GLY A 248 6.05 17.94 26.86
C GLY A 248 5.57 19.39 26.74
N GLU A 249 6.43 20.32 26.32
CA GLU A 249 6.07 21.73 26.15
C GLU A 249 5.32 21.96 24.83
N ALA A 250 4.27 22.78 24.86
CA ALA A 250 3.49 23.12 23.67
C ALA A 250 4.32 23.93 22.69
N THR A 251 4.25 23.56 21.40
CA THR A 251 4.97 24.22 20.31
C THR A 251 4.27 24.04 18.98
N GLU A 252 4.86 24.54 17.91
CA GLU A 252 4.42 24.32 16.55
C GLU A 252 5.55 23.69 15.71
N VAL A 253 5.15 22.91 14.72
CA VAL A 253 6.08 22.32 13.76
C VAL A 253 5.64 22.62 12.33
N VAL A 254 6.61 22.95 11.49
CA VAL A 254 6.48 23.04 10.04
C VAL A 254 7.45 22.04 9.43
N THR A 255 6.95 21.11 8.65
CA THR A 255 7.81 20.13 7.98
C THR A 255 8.18 20.67 6.60
N ARG A 256 9.44 21.04 6.40
CA ARG A 256 9.92 21.64 5.13
C ARG A 256 10.13 20.63 3.99
N VAL A 257 10.02 19.34 4.28
CA VAL A 257 10.13 18.30 3.26
C VAL A 257 8.80 18.18 2.54
N VAL A 258 8.68 18.81 1.39
CA VAL A 258 7.50 18.73 0.53
C VAL A 258 7.49 17.35 -0.13
N MET A 259 6.73 16.44 0.44
CA MET A 259 6.53 15.10 -0.10
C MET A 259 5.33 15.02 -1.07
N THR A 260 5.03 16.08 -1.80
CA THR A 260 3.95 16.04 -2.82
C THR A 260 4.26 15.12 -4.00
N HIS A 261 5.56 14.83 -4.26
CA HIS A 261 5.93 13.77 -5.20
C HIS A 261 5.79 12.35 -4.64
N VAL A 262 5.68 12.22 -3.32
CA VAL A 262 5.81 10.94 -2.62
C VAL A 262 4.56 10.09 -2.73
N LEU A 263 3.34 10.68 -2.73
CA LEU A 263 2.14 9.85 -2.83
C LEU A 263 2.04 9.13 -4.18
N VAL A 264 2.42 9.77 -5.27
CA VAL A 264 2.39 9.12 -6.59
C VAL A 264 3.68 8.38 -6.88
N SER A 265 4.86 8.89 -6.51
CA SER A 265 6.14 8.22 -6.77
C SER A 265 6.52 7.18 -5.73
N GLU A 266 6.13 7.32 -4.46
CA GLU A 266 6.32 6.27 -3.43
C GLU A 266 5.23 5.20 -3.50
N GLN A 267 4.03 5.51 -4.01
CA GLN A 267 3.02 4.50 -4.31
C GLN A 267 3.34 3.70 -5.57
N ARG A 268 4.25 4.16 -6.44
CA ARG A 268 4.78 3.31 -7.51
C ARG A 268 5.21 1.92 -7.02
N PRO A 269 5.92 1.80 -5.90
CA PRO A 269 6.17 0.50 -5.30
C PRO A 269 4.91 -0.19 -4.75
N LEU A 270 3.93 0.54 -4.20
CA LEU A 270 2.71 -0.03 -3.63
C LEU A 270 1.70 -0.47 -4.69
N LEU A 271 1.68 0.22 -5.85
CA LEU A 271 0.85 -0.13 -7.00
C LEU A 271 1.45 -1.28 -7.82
N LYS A 272 2.78 -1.45 -7.80
CA LYS A 272 3.42 -2.70 -8.23
C LYS A 272 3.31 -3.67 -7.05
N PRO A 273 2.35 -4.57 -7.03
CA PRO A 273 1.73 -5.10 -5.83
C PRO A 273 2.73 -5.62 -4.81
N CYS A 274 2.65 -5.06 -3.61
CA CYS A 274 3.28 -5.57 -2.39
C CYS A 274 2.60 -6.86 -1.89
N TRP A 275 1.87 -7.52 -2.75
CA TRP A 275 1.27 -8.80 -2.47
C TRP A 275 2.28 -9.90 -2.76
N PRO A 276 3.09 -10.30 -1.90
CA PRO A 276 3.37 -11.67 -1.60
C PRO A 276 4.18 -11.79 -0.29
N LEU A 277 3.52 -11.71 0.80
CA LEU A 277 4.11 -12.05 2.08
C LEU A 277 3.35 -13.24 2.71
N PHE A 278 2.79 -14.11 1.84
CA PHE A 278 2.16 -15.37 2.24
C PHE A 278 2.86 -16.54 1.59
#